data_3bf277b4dafae8c2f30f2d03f31254f1
#
_entry.id   3bf277b4dafae8c2f30f2d03f31254f1
#
_cell.length_a   1.000
_cell.length_b   1.000
_cell.length_c   1.000
_cell.angle_alpha   90.00
_cell.angle_beta   90.00
_cell.angle_gamma   90.00
#
_symmetry.space_group_name_H-M   'P 1'
#
loop_
_entity.id
_entity.type
_entity.pdbx_description
1 polymer ?
#
loop_
_entity_poly.entity_id
_entity_poly.type
_entity_poly.pdbx_seq_one_letter_code
_entity_poly.pdbx_strand_id
1 'polypeptide(L)'
;MQERDDIGASLARFHAALKQSGSGLTAFAKSQYMDKWQSETIFHVLKIRTTLVNAMQEYLVNNGILNLERVSLSPVTDPLAHDIEYSPTLSYKGQPYKTTHSMIYSKFLACTNPYLKGVYIDSPNIRLELESPVGEQRGRYLIDFSQMDIEVRRDKFVSLEEYFNEVEKVKKILKEDLDKALGFFEGLIIHTVKALKEKNEADLSALGVKLEVPTKPFPSFFLDDAKKKAAGGSVEKVLGETCGSQFFWIKGILRENYDLVYPYLKADGSKRDPEDIPSTDIYNYDLCAQSSLLEGGMGGALEVLSGAVREWLYEPIIARLIDNKIIPEAPLLDRNGEITNIEKLSGYAPFLAVAGMKGPDGAPLFPSTFGGGIGVERFLYALLKGPVIKKIDDVTLFGKNPDSYPVYIF
;
A
#
# COMPACT_ATOMS: atom_id res chain seq x y z
N MET A 1 24.78 12.92 -19.06
CA MET A 1 24.84 12.39 -20.44
C MET A 1 23.93 11.17 -20.59
N GLN A 2 23.83 10.32 -19.58
CA GLN A 2 22.95 9.13 -19.58
C GLN A 2 21.44 9.47 -19.66
N GLU A 3 20.97 10.54 -18.99
CA GLU A 3 19.56 10.99 -19.03
C GLU A 3 19.05 11.42 -20.42
N ARG A 4 19.92 11.96 -21.29
CA ARG A 4 19.51 12.33 -22.65
C ARG A 4 19.32 11.12 -23.56
N ASP A 5 20.04 10.04 -23.29
CA ASP A 5 19.92 8.78 -24.05
C ASP A 5 18.60 8.06 -23.73
N ASP A 6 18.11 8.16 -22.48
CA ASP A 6 16.85 7.53 -22.06
C ASP A 6 15.61 8.22 -22.66
N ILE A 7 15.61 9.55 -22.77
CA ILE A 7 14.52 10.29 -23.45
C ILE A 7 14.51 9.95 -24.94
N GLY A 8 15.69 9.88 -25.57
CA GLY A 8 15.82 9.49 -26.98
C GLY A 8 15.29 8.07 -27.23
N ALA A 9 15.60 7.13 -26.35
CA ALA A 9 15.11 5.76 -26.43
C ALA A 9 13.59 5.66 -26.22
N SER A 10 13.02 6.45 -25.33
CA SER A 10 11.57 6.51 -25.11
C SER A 10 10.84 7.10 -26.31
N LEU A 11 11.35 8.17 -26.91
CA LEU A 11 10.80 8.75 -28.13
C LEU A 11 10.92 7.80 -29.33
N ALA A 12 12.03 7.05 -29.44
CA ALA A 12 12.20 6.04 -30.50
C ALA A 12 11.19 4.89 -30.34
N ARG A 13 10.93 4.44 -29.12
CA ARG A 13 9.89 3.42 -28.84
C ARG A 13 8.50 3.93 -29.19
N PHE A 14 8.18 5.17 -28.83
CA PHE A 14 6.92 5.80 -29.20
C PHE A 14 6.76 5.89 -30.71
N HIS A 15 7.79 6.34 -31.44
CA HIS A 15 7.76 6.39 -32.90
C HIS A 15 7.63 5.00 -33.52
N ALA A 16 8.24 3.98 -32.93
CA ALA A 16 8.11 2.60 -33.39
C ALA A 16 6.67 2.07 -33.19
N ALA A 17 6.07 2.32 -32.03
CA ALA A 17 4.68 1.95 -31.73
C ALA A 17 3.69 2.66 -32.67
N LEU A 18 3.92 3.96 -32.93
CA LEU A 18 3.12 4.74 -33.89
C LEU A 18 3.21 4.16 -35.30
N LYS A 19 4.40 3.75 -35.74
CA LYS A 19 4.60 3.09 -37.04
C LYS A 19 3.92 1.74 -37.13
N GLN A 20 3.98 0.94 -36.04
CA GLN A 20 3.32 -0.37 -35.98
C GLN A 20 1.79 -0.25 -36.01
N SER A 21 1.23 0.80 -35.47
CA SER A 21 -0.22 1.05 -35.52
C SER A 21 -0.73 1.29 -36.95
N GLY A 22 0.15 1.59 -37.90
CA GLY A 22 -0.21 1.90 -39.30
C GLY A 22 -1.05 3.17 -39.47
N SER A 23 -1.26 3.91 -38.38
CA SER A 23 -2.07 5.13 -38.36
C SER A 23 -1.19 6.38 -38.24
N GLY A 24 -1.65 7.50 -38.78
CA GLY A 24 -1.00 8.81 -38.55
C GLY A 24 -1.19 9.24 -37.07
N LEU A 25 -0.36 10.16 -36.60
CA LEU A 25 -0.36 10.65 -35.21
C LEU A 25 -1.75 11.12 -34.76
N THR A 26 -2.50 11.81 -35.58
CA THR A 26 -3.85 12.30 -35.25
C THR A 26 -4.83 11.14 -35.00
N ALA A 27 -4.81 10.12 -35.86
CA ALA A 27 -5.67 8.94 -35.71
C ALA A 27 -5.29 8.14 -34.47
N PHE A 28 -3.99 7.99 -34.21
CA PHE A 28 -3.48 7.37 -33.01
C PHE A 28 -3.93 8.13 -31.73
N ALA A 29 -3.70 9.45 -31.68
CA ALA A 29 -4.12 10.29 -30.56
C ALA A 29 -5.62 10.25 -30.35
N LYS A 30 -6.42 10.25 -31.44
CA LYS A 30 -7.87 10.10 -31.35
C LYS A 30 -8.25 8.79 -30.68
N SER A 31 -7.75 7.67 -31.15
CA SER A 31 -8.11 6.34 -30.63
C SER A 31 -7.66 6.12 -29.19
N GLN A 32 -6.47 6.62 -28.82
CA GLN A 32 -5.90 6.40 -27.48
C GLN A 32 -6.47 7.35 -26.42
N TYR A 33 -6.79 8.57 -26.77
CA TYR A 33 -7.18 9.62 -25.83
C TYR A 33 -8.60 10.12 -26.05
N MET A 34 -8.91 10.63 -27.25
CA MET A 34 -10.18 11.33 -27.49
C MET A 34 -11.39 10.41 -27.36
N ASP A 35 -11.33 9.22 -27.96
CA ASP A 35 -12.45 8.28 -27.94
C ASP A 35 -12.75 7.80 -26.51
N LYS A 36 -11.71 7.57 -25.69
CA LYS A 36 -11.85 7.23 -24.28
C LYS A 36 -12.43 8.41 -23.49
N TRP A 37 -11.86 9.60 -23.64
CA TRP A 37 -12.22 10.78 -22.86
C TRP A 37 -13.61 11.32 -23.18
N GLN A 38 -14.07 11.13 -24.41
CA GLN A 38 -15.40 11.51 -24.87
C GLN A 38 -16.46 10.42 -24.61
N SER A 39 -16.07 9.26 -24.05
CA SER A 39 -17.00 8.20 -23.76
C SER A 39 -17.86 8.50 -22.52
N GLU A 40 -19.13 8.09 -22.57
CA GLU A 40 -20.00 8.12 -21.39
C GLU A 40 -19.44 7.24 -20.27
N THR A 41 -18.74 6.16 -20.61
CA THR A 41 -18.11 5.27 -19.63
C THR A 41 -17.17 6.02 -18.71
N ILE A 42 -16.21 6.78 -19.25
CA ILE A 42 -15.24 7.50 -18.41
C ILE A 42 -15.91 8.62 -17.60
N PHE A 43 -16.96 9.23 -18.15
CA PHE A 43 -17.75 10.22 -17.41
C PHE A 43 -18.39 9.61 -16.15
N HIS A 44 -19.04 8.45 -16.27
CA HIS A 44 -19.61 7.73 -15.12
C HIS A 44 -18.53 7.28 -14.14
N VAL A 45 -17.41 6.75 -14.64
CA VAL A 45 -16.26 6.35 -13.81
C VAL A 45 -15.73 7.54 -12.98
N LEU A 46 -15.57 8.72 -13.58
CA LEU A 46 -15.09 9.91 -12.87
C LEU A 46 -16.05 10.38 -11.79
N LYS A 47 -17.35 10.32 -12.02
CA LYS A 47 -18.37 10.64 -10.99
C LYS A 47 -18.27 9.67 -9.82
N ILE A 48 -18.20 8.37 -10.10
CA ILE A 48 -18.09 7.33 -9.08
C ILE A 48 -16.76 7.48 -8.31
N ARG A 49 -15.64 7.70 -9.01
CA ARG A 49 -14.33 7.95 -8.39
C ARG A 49 -14.37 9.15 -7.45
N THR A 50 -15.02 10.24 -7.86
CA THR A 50 -15.17 11.44 -7.03
C THR A 50 -15.92 11.12 -5.74
N THR A 51 -17.04 10.40 -5.83
CA THR A 51 -17.80 9.99 -4.65
C THR A 51 -17.00 9.04 -3.76
N LEU A 52 -16.27 8.08 -4.34
CA LEU A 52 -15.44 7.11 -3.63
C LEU A 52 -14.39 7.84 -2.76
N VAL A 53 -13.60 8.73 -3.36
CA VAL A 53 -12.54 9.48 -2.64
C VAL A 53 -13.15 10.35 -1.55
N ASN A 54 -14.22 11.10 -1.87
CA ASN A 54 -14.89 11.98 -0.90
C ASN A 54 -15.47 11.18 0.28
N ALA A 55 -16.07 10.02 0.03
CA ALA A 55 -16.64 9.18 1.09
C ALA A 55 -15.56 8.58 2.00
N MET A 56 -14.41 8.16 1.44
CA MET A 56 -13.28 7.73 2.25
C MET A 56 -12.78 8.87 3.15
N GLN A 57 -12.57 10.05 2.59
CA GLN A 57 -12.12 11.23 3.35
C GLN A 57 -13.12 11.63 4.43
N GLU A 58 -14.41 11.62 4.11
CA GLU A 58 -15.49 11.90 5.07
C GLU A 58 -15.45 10.93 6.26
N TYR A 59 -15.34 9.63 5.99
CA TYR A 59 -15.19 8.63 7.05
C TYR A 59 -13.98 8.90 7.94
N LEU A 60 -12.82 9.18 7.33
CA LEU A 60 -11.58 9.42 8.06
C LEU A 60 -11.69 10.66 8.95
N VAL A 61 -12.16 11.78 8.41
CA VAL A 61 -12.33 13.02 9.18
C VAL A 61 -13.34 12.86 10.32
N ASN A 62 -14.45 12.16 10.07
CA ASN A 62 -15.47 11.88 11.10
C ASN A 62 -14.93 10.96 12.22
N ASN A 63 -13.88 10.19 11.95
CA ASN A 63 -13.18 9.40 12.96
C ASN A 63 -11.99 10.12 13.61
N GLY A 64 -11.77 11.40 13.29
CA GLY A 64 -10.69 12.23 13.85
C GLY A 64 -9.31 11.96 13.21
N ILE A 65 -9.28 11.37 12.02
CA ILE A 65 -8.07 11.17 11.24
C ILE A 65 -7.90 12.37 10.32
N LEU A 66 -6.78 13.09 10.44
CA LEU A 66 -6.57 14.36 9.75
C LEU A 66 -5.78 14.19 8.45
N ASN A 67 -6.05 15.05 7.47
CA ASN A 67 -5.30 15.06 6.22
C ASN A 67 -3.88 15.60 6.45
N LEU A 68 -2.89 14.82 6.04
CA LEU A 68 -1.49 15.22 6.01
C LEU A 68 -1.09 15.64 4.60
N GLU A 69 -0.23 16.62 4.49
CA GLU A 69 0.32 17.07 3.22
C GLU A 69 1.06 15.93 2.49
N ARG A 70 0.84 15.85 1.18
CA ARG A 70 1.52 14.87 0.33
C ARG A 70 2.96 15.28 0.03
N VAL A 71 3.86 14.31 0.00
CA VAL A 71 5.25 14.48 -0.43
C VAL A 71 5.44 13.72 -1.73
N SER A 72 5.77 14.45 -2.80
CA SER A 72 5.99 13.85 -4.13
C SER A 72 7.47 13.54 -4.41
N LEU A 73 8.38 14.24 -3.74
CA LEU A 73 9.82 14.08 -3.86
C LEU A 73 10.47 14.07 -2.49
N SER A 74 11.38 13.14 -2.26
CA SER A 74 12.11 13.01 -1.00
C SER A 74 13.56 12.57 -1.28
N PRO A 75 14.54 12.95 -0.46
CA PRO A 75 15.89 12.41 -0.55
C PRO A 75 15.93 10.89 -0.40
N VAL A 76 14.94 10.34 0.27
CA VAL A 76 14.78 8.91 0.50
C VAL A 76 13.31 8.56 0.31
N THR A 77 13.03 7.43 -0.33
CA THR A 77 11.67 6.85 -0.36
C THR A 77 11.58 5.73 0.65
N ASP A 78 10.38 5.44 1.14
CA ASP A 78 10.16 4.37 2.10
C ASP A 78 10.59 3.03 1.51
N PRO A 79 11.33 2.19 2.26
CA PRO A 79 11.71 0.87 1.81
C PRO A 79 10.48 -0.02 1.82
N LEU A 80 10.11 -0.48 0.64
CA LEU A 80 9.10 -1.51 0.45
C LEU A 80 9.78 -2.87 0.24
N ALA A 81 9.00 -3.95 0.26
CA ALA A 81 9.46 -5.28 -0.16
C ALA A 81 9.90 -5.29 -1.64
N HIS A 82 9.46 -4.31 -2.43
CA HIS A 82 9.91 -4.09 -3.80
C HIS A 82 11.24 -3.35 -3.83
N ASP A 83 12.03 -3.62 -4.84
CA ASP A 83 13.36 -3.07 -4.99
C ASP A 83 13.30 -1.54 -5.16
N ILE A 84 14.05 -0.82 -4.30
CA ILE A 84 14.12 0.66 -4.30
C ILE A 84 14.72 1.19 -5.61
N GLU A 85 15.44 0.36 -6.37
CA GLU A 85 16.02 0.72 -7.66
C GLU A 85 14.96 1.17 -8.68
N TYR A 86 13.72 0.75 -8.51
CA TYR A 86 12.60 1.11 -9.39
C TYR A 86 11.97 2.47 -9.09
N SER A 87 12.52 3.23 -8.15
CA SER A 87 12.09 4.60 -7.91
C SER A 87 12.84 5.57 -8.81
N PRO A 88 12.16 6.35 -9.67
CA PRO A 88 12.81 7.37 -10.47
C PRO A 88 13.61 8.33 -9.59
N THR A 89 14.86 8.58 -10.00
CA THR A 89 15.74 9.52 -9.31
C THR A 89 15.81 10.82 -10.10
N LEU A 90 15.60 11.94 -9.42
CA LEU A 90 15.69 13.29 -9.96
C LEU A 90 16.88 14.01 -9.33
N SER A 91 17.63 14.78 -10.09
CA SER A 91 18.69 15.63 -9.56
C SER A 91 18.22 17.08 -9.46
N TYR A 92 18.33 17.66 -8.28
CA TYR A 92 18.07 19.08 -8.06
C TYR A 92 19.19 19.71 -7.25
N LYS A 93 19.83 20.74 -7.79
CA LYS A 93 21.02 21.42 -7.19
C LYS A 93 22.12 20.44 -6.77
N GLY A 94 22.36 19.42 -7.59
CA GLY A 94 23.38 18.40 -7.31
C GLY A 94 23.00 17.36 -6.24
N GLN A 95 21.80 17.43 -5.70
CA GLN A 95 21.28 16.45 -4.74
C GLN A 95 20.31 15.47 -5.41
N PRO A 96 20.42 14.17 -5.14
CA PRO A 96 19.46 13.18 -5.63
C PRO A 96 18.17 13.23 -4.82
N TYR A 97 17.05 13.11 -5.51
CA TYR A 97 15.71 12.92 -4.94
C TYR A 97 15.04 11.75 -5.62
N LYS A 98 14.17 11.08 -4.89
CA LYS A 98 13.33 10.00 -5.41
C LYS A 98 11.86 10.40 -5.41
N THR A 99 11.10 9.85 -6.35
CA THR A 99 9.65 9.97 -6.32
C THR A 99 9.06 9.12 -5.19
N THR A 100 7.88 9.47 -4.73
CA THR A 100 7.20 8.77 -3.64
C THR A 100 6.80 7.35 -4.07
N HIS A 101 7.31 6.36 -3.34
CA HIS A 101 6.87 4.97 -3.39
C HIS A 101 5.78 4.67 -2.36
N SER A 102 5.93 5.27 -1.18
CA SER A 102 5.08 5.19 -0.02
C SER A 102 5.39 6.36 0.90
N MET A 103 4.47 6.72 1.77
CA MET A 103 4.67 7.77 2.78
C MET A 103 4.62 7.23 4.21
N ILE A 104 5.05 5.98 4.41
CA ILE A 104 4.92 5.30 5.70
C ILE A 104 5.73 6.03 6.80
N TYR A 105 6.98 6.42 6.52
CA TYR A 105 7.80 7.13 7.51
C TYR A 105 7.27 8.53 7.82
N SER A 106 6.77 9.24 6.82
CA SER A 106 6.13 10.55 7.03
C SER A 106 4.92 10.44 7.94
N LYS A 107 4.12 9.39 7.81
CA LYS A 107 2.98 9.12 8.67
C LYS A 107 3.40 8.77 10.09
N PHE A 108 4.44 7.95 10.26
CA PHE A 108 4.99 7.65 11.58
C PHE A 108 5.49 8.92 12.29
N LEU A 109 6.26 9.75 11.59
CA LEU A 109 6.76 11.01 12.12
C LEU A 109 5.61 11.95 12.50
N ALA A 110 4.57 12.07 11.67
CA ALA A 110 3.39 12.86 12.01
C ALA A 110 2.70 12.32 13.27
N CYS A 111 2.59 11.00 13.42
CA CYS A 111 1.98 10.36 14.58
C CYS A 111 2.81 10.49 15.87
N THR A 112 4.02 11.04 15.86
CA THR A 112 4.74 11.47 17.10
C THR A 112 4.02 12.61 17.83
N ASN A 113 3.19 13.39 17.12
CA ASN A 113 2.37 14.41 17.73
C ASN A 113 1.27 13.77 18.61
N PRO A 114 1.30 13.99 19.96
CA PRO A 114 0.38 13.33 20.89
C PRO A 114 -1.07 13.76 20.75
N TYR A 115 -1.34 14.89 20.09
CA TYR A 115 -2.70 15.41 19.87
C TYR A 115 -3.39 14.79 18.65
N LEU A 116 -2.66 14.12 17.77
CA LEU A 116 -3.22 13.43 16.61
C LEU A 116 -3.73 12.05 17.00
N LYS A 117 -4.96 11.75 16.61
CA LYS A 117 -5.50 10.38 16.65
C LYS A 117 -4.94 9.55 15.49
N GLY A 118 -4.67 10.19 14.37
CA GLY A 118 -4.08 9.60 13.18
C GLY A 118 -4.09 10.57 12.01
N VAL A 119 -3.49 10.14 10.92
CA VAL A 119 -3.38 10.93 9.68
C VAL A 119 -3.75 10.07 8.46
N TYR A 120 -4.19 10.74 7.39
CA TYR A 120 -4.31 10.14 6.08
C TYR A 120 -3.70 11.05 5.01
N ILE A 121 -3.30 10.46 3.91
CA ILE A 121 -2.72 11.14 2.76
C ILE A 121 -3.38 10.59 1.50
N ASP A 122 -3.86 11.46 0.62
CA ASP A 122 -4.14 11.10 -0.77
C ASP A 122 -2.81 11.16 -1.52
N SER A 123 -2.08 10.04 -1.52
CA SER A 123 -0.69 9.94 -1.96
C SER A 123 -0.59 9.56 -3.43
N PRO A 124 0.11 10.32 -4.27
CA PRO A 124 0.56 9.85 -5.57
C PRO A 124 1.77 8.93 -5.35
N ASN A 125 1.69 7.71 -5.89
CA ASN A 125 2.78 6.75 -5.80
C ASN A 125 3.28 6.39 -7.20
N ILE A 126 4.60 6.40 -7.36
CA ILE A 126 5.25 5.99 -8.60
C ILE A 126 6.15 4.80 -8.31
N ARG A 127 5.79 3.65 -8.90
CA ARG A 127 6.54 2.40 -8.79
C ARG A 127 6.81 1.88 -10.18
N LEU A 128 8.06 1.94 -10.62
CA LEU A 128 8.44 1.43 -11.94
C LEU A 128 8.55 -0.09 -11.88
N GLU A 129 7.45 -0.75 -12.10
CA GLU A 129 7.44 -2.20 -12.34
C GLU A 129 8.09 -2.44 -13.71
N LEU A 130 9.27 -3.03 -13.72
CA LEU A 130 10.07 -3.20 -14.96
C LEU A 130 9.49 -4.26 -15.90
N GLU A 131 8.83 -5.26 -15.34
CA GLU A 131 8.17 -6.30 -16.12
C GLU A 131 6.76 -6.49 -15.62
N SER A 132 5.83 -6.60 -16.56
CA SER A 132 4.50 -7.04 -16.20
C SER A 132 4.58 -8.47 -15.67
N PRO A 133 4.09 -8.73 -14.45
CA PRO A 133 4.09 -10.08 -13.93
C PRO A 133 3.39 -11.02 -14.90
N VAL A 134 4.02 -12.15 -15.18
CA VAL A 134 3.49 -13.14 -16.12
C VAL A 134 2.31 -13.88 -15.47
N GLY A 135 1.28 -14.19 -16.26
CA GLY A 135 0.16 -15.01 -15.82
C GLY A 135 -0.89 -14.26 -15.00
N GLU A 136 -1.24 -14.77 -13.82
CA GLU A 136 -2.35 -14.30 -12.99
C GLU A 136 -2.19 -12.86 -12.44
N GLN A 137 -0.99 -12.29 -12.51
CA GLN A 137 -0.72 -10.94 -11.99
C GLN A 137 -0.76 -9.85 -13.07
N ARG A 138 -0.89 -10.23 -14.33
CA ARG A 138 -0.95 -9.29 -15.45
C ARG A 138 -2.14 -8.35 -15.31
N GLY A 139 -1.88 -7.03 -15.42
CA GLY A 139 -2.91 -6.00 -15.29
C GLY A 139 -3.29 -5.61 -13.86
N ARG A 140 -2.57 -6.09 -12.83
CA ARG A 140 -2.74 -5.68 -11.42
C ARG A 140 -2.05 -4.36 -11.11
N TYR A 141 -0.96 -4.06 -11.80
CA TYR A 141 -0.04 -3.00 -11.44
C TYR A 141 -0.22 -1.79 -12.34
N LEU A 142 -0.18 -0.63 -11.71
CA LEU A 142 -0.03 0.67 -12.35
C LEU A 142 1.28 1.26 -11.86
N ILE A 143 2.04 1.89 -12.75
CA ILE A 143 3.30 2.54 -12.39
C ILE A 143 3.10 3.89 -11.71
N ASP A 144 1.95 4.52 -11.92
CA ASP A 144 1.54 5.76 -11.28
C ASP A 144 0.09 5.62 -10.86
N PHE A 145 -0.17 5.69 -9.58
CA PHE A 145 -1.49 5.45 -8.99
C PHE A 145 -1.71 6.29 -7.73
N SER A 146 -2.97 6.42 -7.35
CA SER A 146 -3.34 7.09 -6.10
C SER A 146 -3.53 6.08 -4.98
N GLN A 147 -3.05 6.42 -3.79
CA GLN A 147 -3.26 5.62 -2.60
C GLN A 147 -3.88 6.48 -1.49
N MET A 148 -4.99 6.03 -0.92
CA MET A 148 -5.46 6.57 0.36
C MET A 148 -4.65 5.88 1.46
N ASP A 149 -3.63 6.59 1.93
CA ASP A 149 -2.64 6.05 2.85
C ASP A 149 -2.92 6.55 4.27
N ILE A 150 -3.13 5.64 5.21
CA ILE A 150 -3.75 5.92 6.52
C ILE A 150 -2.84 5.39 7.62
N GLU A 151 -2.70 6.17 8.72
CA GLU A 151 -2.01 5.74 9.92
C GLU A 151 -2.76 6.23 11.16
N VAL A 152 -3.02 5.33 12.11
CA VAL A 152 -3.84 5.57 13.31
C VAL A 152 -3.02 5.17 14.54
N ARG A 153 -2.98 6.04 15.54
CA ARG A 153 -2.33 5.74 16.82
C ARG A 153 -3.09 4.66 17.57
N ARG A 154 -2.34 3.77 18.23
CA ARG A 154 -2.91 2.76 19.12
C ARG A 154 -3.14 3.34 20.51
N ASP A 155 -4.18 2.87 21.19
CA ASP A 155 -4.51 3.33 22.53
C ASP A 155 -3.66 2.65 23.62
N LYS A 156 -3.15 1.46 23.34
CA LYS A 156 -2.41 0.65 24.30
C LYS A 156 -0.92 0.74 24.05
N PHE A 157 -0.19 1.02 25.10
CA PHE A 157 1.26 0.97 25.11
C PHE A 157 1.72 -0.33 25.77
N VAL A 158 2.76 -0.94 25.21
CA VAL A 158 3.48 -2.07 25.77
C VAL A 158 4.89 -1.61 26.09
N SER A 159 5.32 -1.73 27.33
CA SER A 159 6.68 -1.37 27.73
C SER A 159 7.69 -2.39 27.22
N LEU A 160 8.96 -2.00 27.17
CA LEU A 160 10.05 -2.90 26.75
C LEU A 160 10.14 -4.11 27.70
N GLU A 161 9.91 -3.91 29.01
CA GLU A 161 9.87 -5.00 30.00
C GLU A 161 8.75 -5.99 29.72
N GLU A 162 7.53 -5.51 29.47
CA GLU A 162 6.38 -6.36 29.09
C GLU A 162 6.65 -7.08 27.78
N TYR A 163 7.24 -6.40 26.79
CA TYR A 163 7.55 -6.97 25.48
C TYR A 163 8.37 -8.27 25.59
N PHE A 164 9.39 -8.30 26.46
CA PHE A 164 10.24 -9.46 26.60
C PHE A 164 9.74 -10.49 27.62
N ASN A 165 9.06 -10.05 28.68
CA ASN A 165 8.76 -10.91 29.84
C ASN A 165 7.30 -11.39 29.87
N GLU A 166 6.36 -10.72 29.20
CA GLU A 166 4.94 -11.02 29.26
C GLU A 166 4.35 -11.40 27.89
N VAL A 167 4.98 -12.35 27.19
CA VAL A 167 4.69 -12.69 25.79
C VAL A 167 3.20 -12.92 25.52
N GLU A 168 2.53 -13.73 26.33
CA GLU A 168 1.10 -14.05 26.13
C GLU A 168 0.18 -12.84 26.35
N LYS A 169 0.50 -11.98 27.30
CA LYS A 169 -0.22 -10.73 27.52
C LYS A 169 -0.05 -9.79 26.33
N VAL A 170 1.17 -9.64 25.83
CA VAL A 170 1.45 -8.81 24.66
C VAL A 170 0.77 -9.35 23.42
N LYS A 171 0.83 -10.66 23.16
CA LYS A 171 0.09 -11.28 22.04
C LYS A 171 -1.41 -10.99 22.11
N LYS A 172 -2.00 -11.03 23.30
CA LYS A 172 -3.42 -10.69 23.49
C LYS A 172 -3.70 -9.22 23.12
N ILE A 173 -2.88 -8.28 23.59
CA ILE A 173 -3.01 -6.86 23.28
C ILE A 173 -2.90 -6.63 21.74
N LEU A 174 -1.90 -7.25 21.12
CA LEU A 174 -1.64 -7.10 19.67
C LEU A 174 -2.77 -7.70 18.84
N LYS A 175 -3.37 -8.81 19.28
CA LYS A 175 -4.55 -9.38 18.65
C LYS A 175 -5.74 -8.42 18.72
N GLU A 176 -6.00 -7.82 19.88
CA GLU A 176 -7.06 -6.81 20.04
C GLU A 176 -6.82 -5.59 19.14
N ASP A 177 -5.57 -5.16 18.98
CA ASP A 177 -5.21 -4.05 18.09
C ASP A 177 -5.36 -4.43 16.61
N LEU A 178 -5.01 -5.65 16.24
CA LEU A 178 -5.28 -6.19 14.91
C LEU A 178 -6.78 -6.19 14.60
N ASP A 179 -7.60 -6.71 15.52
CA ASP A 179 -9.06 -6.77 15.37
C ASP A 179 -9.66 -5.35 15.26
N LYS A 180 -9.14 -4.37 16.01
CA LYS A 180 -9.53 -2.96 15.90
C LYS A 180 -9.15 -2.37 14.53
N ALA A 181 -7.94 -2.68 14.02
CA ALA A 181 -7.50 -2.23 12.70
C ALA A 181 -8.41 -2.78 11.60
N LEU A 182 -8.72 -4.07 11.62
CA LEU A 182 -9.64 -4.68 10.67
C LEU A 182 -11.02 -4.02 10.74
N GLY A 183 -11.60 -3.87 11.94
CA GLY A 183 -12.90 -3.24 12.14
C GLY A 183 -12.96 -1.78 11.69
N PHE A 184 -11.87 -1.02 11.82
CA PHE A 184 -11.75 0.35 11.32
C PHE A 184 -11.81 0.40 9.78
N PHE A 185 -11.02 -0.44 9.11
CA PHE A 185 -11.02 -0.49 7.65
C PHE A 185 -12.30 -1.08 7.08
N GLU A 186 -12.90 -2.07 7.73
CA GLU A 186 -14.25 -2.56 7.36
C GLU A 186 -15.29 -1.45 7.40
N GLY A 187 -15.25 -0.62 8.44
CA GLY A 187 -16.12 0.55 8.56
C GLY A 187 -15.92 1.55 7.42
N LEU A 188 -14.67 1.81 7.02
CA LEU A 188 -14.34 2.67 5.89
C LEU A 188 -14.89 2.11 4.57
N ILE A 189 -14.68 0.84 4.29
CA ILE A 189 -15.17 0.18 3.07
C ILE A 189 -16.70 0.20 3.01
N ILE A 190 -17.37 -0.17 4.10
CA ILE A 190 -18.84 -0.17 4.19
C ILE A 190 -19.41 1.23 3.96
N HIS A 191 -18.84 2.26 4.62
CA HIS A 191 -19.25 3.65 4.44
C HIS A 191 -19.11 4.10 2.98
N THR A 192 -17.98 3.79 2.36
CA THR A 192 -17.69 4.13 0.97
C THR A 192 -18.65 3.46 0.00
N VAL A 193 -18.83 2.14 0.11
CA VAL A 193 -19.75 1.40 -0.77
C VAL A 193 -21.20 1.87 -0.60
N LYS A 194 -21.62 2.17 0.63
CA LYS A 194 -22.94 2.74 0.92
C LYS A 194 -23.12 4.10 0.23
N ALA A 195 -22.15 4.99 0.34
CA ALA A 195 -22.20 6.30 -0.32
C ALA A 195 -22.29 6.19 -1.85
N LEU A 196 -21.52 5.26 -2.45
CA LEU A 196 -21.59 4.98 -3.88
C LEU A 196 -22.99 4.48 -4.30
N LYS A 197 -23.54 3.53 -3.56
CA LYS A 197 -24.87 2.98 -3.83
C LYS A 197 -25.96 4.06 -3.76
N GLU A 198 -25.87 4.97 -2.80
CA GLU A 198 -26.86 6.04 -2.59
C GLU A 198 -26.71 7.20 -3.59
N LYS A 199 -25.48 7.60 -3.92
CA LYS A 199 -25.22 8.82 -4.71
C LYS A 199 -25.00 8.58 -6.19
N ASN A 200 -24.65 7.34 -6.60
CA ASN A 200 -24.26 7.02 -7.97
C ASN A 200 -25.09 5.88 -8.60
N GLU A 201 -26.32 5.64 -8.15
CA GLU A 201 -27.16 4.54 -8.65
C GLU A 201 -27.31 4.56 -10.18
N ALA A 202 -27.56 5.73 -10.77
CA ALA A 202 -27.68 5.90 -12.22
C ALA A 202 -26.36 5.63 -12.94
N ASP A 203 -25.24 6.08 -12.38
CA ASP A 203 -23.91 5.88 -12.97
C ASP A 203 -23.51 4.39 -12.92
N LEU A 204 -23.78 3.71 -11.81
CA LEU A 204 -23.55 2.29 -11.63
C LEU A 204 -24.41 1.45 -12.61
N SER A 205 -25.69 1.83 -12.76
CA SER A 205 -26.59 1.19 -13.70
C SER A 205 -26.13 1.36 -15.15
N ALA A 206 -25.63 2.53 -15.53
CA ALA A 206 -25.10 2.78 -16.87
C ALA A 206 -23.85 1.92 -17.16
N LEU A 207 -23.07 1.56 -16.13
CA LEU A 207 -21.94 0.64 -16.26
C LEU A 207 -22.33 -0.84 -16.11
N GLY A 208 -23.63 -1.15 -15.89
CA GLY A 208 -24.13 -2.49 -15.67
C GLY A 208 -23.66 -3.11 -14.34
N VAL A 209 -23.38 -2.28 -13.34
CA VAL A 209 -22.87 -2.67 -12.02
C VAL A 209 -23.96 -2.56 -10.98
N LYS A 210 -24.11 -3.60 -10.16
CA LYS A 210 -24.97 -3.60 -8.96
C LYS A 210 -24.10 -3.80 -7.73
N LEU A 211 -24.00 -2.77 -6.89
CA LEU A 211 -23.28 -2.86 -5.63
C LEU A 211 -24.18 -3.36 -4.50
N GLU A 212 -23.66 -4.31 -3.74
CA GLU A 212 -24.21 -4.70 -2.44
C GLU A 212 -23.34 -4.09 -1.33
N VAL A 213 -23.99 -3.53 -0.30
CA VAL A 213 -23.26 -3.00 0.86
C VAL A 213 -22.78 -4.18 1.70
N PRO A 214 -21.47 -4.36 1.87
CA PRO A 214 -20.96 -5.50 2.64
C PRO A 214 -21.29 -5.35 4.13
N THR A 215 -21.36 -6.49 4.81
CA THR A 215 -21.59 -6.56 6.27
C THR A 215 -20.36 -7.04 6.98
N LYS A 216 -20.05 -6.45 8.14
CA LYS A 216 -18.94 -6.88 8.99
C LYS A 216 -19.37 -7.92 10.03
N PRO A 217 -18.43 -8.75 10.55
CA PRO A 217 -17.02 -8.78 10.16
C PRO A 217 -16.81 -9.47 8.82
N PHE A 218 -15.79 -9.04 8.07
CA PHE A 218 -15.39 -9.76 6.86
C PHE A 218 -14.68 -11.06 7.24
N PRO A 219 -14.86 -12.15 6.46
CA PRO A 219 -14.09 -13.38 6.68
C PRO A 219 -12.58 -13.11 6.72
N SER A 220 -11.85 -13.74 7.63
CA SER A 220 -10.42 -13.54 7.77
C SER A 220 -9.66 -14.85 7.92
N PHE A 221 -8.51 -14.96 7.25
CA PHE A 221 -7.70 -16.16 7.18
C PHE A 221 -6.24 -15.82 7.47
N PHE A 222 -5.57 -16.60 8.30
CA PHE A 222 -4.12 -16.55 8.41
C PHE A 222 -3.49 -17.22 7.19
N LEU A 223 -2.35 -16.71 6.74
CA LEU A 223 -1.69 -17.16 5.50
C LEU A 223 -1.37 -18.66 5.52
N ASP A 224 -0.92 -19.20 6.66
CA ASP A 224 -0.59 -20.63 6.77
C ASP A 224 -1.81 -21.52 6.54
N ASP A 225 -2.96 -21.15 7.10
CA ASP A 225 -4.21 -21.89 6.91
C ASP A 225 -4.77 -21.66 5.49
N ALA A 226 -4.62 -20.48 4.96
CA ALA A 226 -4.99 -20.14 3.59
C ALA A 226 -4.17 -20.93 2.57
N LYS A 227 -2.85 -21.07 2.77
CA LYS A 227 -1.96 -21.90 1.94
C LYS A 227 -2.35 -23.39 2.00
N LYS A 228 -2.66 -23.93 3.17
CA LYS A 228 -3.17 -25.30 3.31
C LYS A 228 -4.45 -25.52 2.51
N LYS A 229 -5.37 -24.55 2.60
CA LYS A 229 -6.64 -24.59 1.87
C LYS A 229 -6.44 -24.47 0.35
N ALA A 230 -5.46 -23.69 -0.08
CA ALA A 230 -5.12 -23.50 -1.49
C ALA A 230 -4.40 -24.71 -2.11
N ALA A 231 -3.87 -25.64 -1.30
CA ALA A 231 -3.21 -26.87 -1.73
C ALA A 231 -2.16 -26.66 -2.85
N GLY A 232 -1.36 -25.59 -2.76
CA GLY A 232 -0.33 -25.20 -3.74
C GLY A 232 -0.81 -24.29 -4.87
N GLY A 233 -2.12 -23.96 -4.92
CA GLY A 233 -2.66 -22.95 -5.83
C GLY A 233 -2.54 -21.53 -5.29
N SER A 234 -3.06 -20.54 -6.06
CA SER A 234 -3.15 -19.15 -5.59
C SER A 234 -4.12 -19.03 -4.43
N VAL A 235 -3.64 -18.47 -3.30
CA VAL A 235 -4.42 -18.25 -2.08
C VAL A 235 -5.60 -17.33 -2.36
N GLU A 236 -5.35 -16.20 -3.04
CA GLU A 236 -6.39 -15.22 -3.34
C GLU A 236 -7.48 -15.82 -4.23
N LYS A 237 -7.10 -16.63 -5.22
CA LYS A 237 -8.04 -17.30 -6.09
C LYS A 237 -8.96 -18.26 -5.32
N VAL A 238 -8.37 -19.17 -4.55
CA VAL A 238 -9.14 -20.16 -3.79
C VAL A 238 -10.05 -19.51 -2.75
N LEU A 239 -9.55 -18.51 -2.02
CA LEU A 239 -10.38 -17.79 -1.05
C LEU A 239 -11.45 -16.96 -1.73
N GLY A 240 -11.16 -16.27 -2.83
CA GLY A 240 -12.13 -15.51 -3.59
C GLY A 240 -13.30 -16.37 -4.12
N GLU A 241 -13.03 -17.61 -4.49
CA GLU A 241 -14.05 -18.55 -4.96
C GLU A 241 -14.84 -19.21 -3.82
N THR A 242 -14.26 -19.33 -2.64
CA THR A 242 -14.82 -20.20 -1.57
C THR A 242 -15.27 -19.46 -0.31
N CYS A 243 -14.88 -18.19 -0.09
CA CYS A 243 -15.20 -17.49 1.16
C CYS A 243 -16.67 -17.01 1.26
N GLY A 244 -17.39 -16.95 0.16
CA GLY A 244 -18.79 -16.52 0.12
C GLY A 244 -19.03 -15.04 0.45
N SER A 245 -17.98 -14.21 0.43
CA SER A 245 -18.06 -12.78 0.74
C SER A 245 -17.38 -11.95 -0.34
N GLN A 246 -17.92 -10.75 -0.58
CA GLN A 246 -17.32 -9.79 -1.52
C GLN A 246 -15.91 -9.33 -1.07
N PHE A 247 -15.68 -9.24 0.24
CA PHE A 247 -14.40 -8.86 0.82
C PHE A 247 -13.96 -9.88 1.86
N PHE A 248 -12.66 -10.12 1.94
CA PHE A 248 -12.06 -10.98 2.95
C PHE A 248 -10.62 -10.57 3.25
N TRP A 249 -10.15 -10.93 4.44
CA TRP A 249 -8.81 -10.64 4.91
C TRP A 249 -7.87 -11.83 4.76
N ILE A 250 -6.65 -11.57 4.30
CA ILE A 250 -5.48 -12.45 4.46
C ILE A 250 -4.54 -11.80 5.46
N LYS A 251 -4.14 -12.54 6.49
CA LYS A 251 -3.33 -12.04 7.60
C LYS A 251 -2.03 -12.82 7.73
N GLY A 252 -0.99 -12.17 8.29
CA GLY A 252 0.24 -12.85 8.64
C GLY A 252 1.16 -13.12 7.45
N ILE A 253 1.38 -12.12 6.61
CA ILE A 253 2.25 -12.17 5.44
C ILE A 253 3.59 -11.55 5.82
N LEU A 254 4.68 -12.33 5.86
CA LEU A 254 6.02 -11.79 6.15
C LEU A 254 6.53 -10.99 4.95
N ARG A 255 6.60 -9.66 5.07
CA ARG A 255 6.98 -8.77 3.97
C ARG A 255 7.72 -7.50 4.43
N GLU A 256 7.03 -6.52 4.98
CA GLU A 256 7.56 -5.18 5.20
C GLU A 256 8.42 -5.06 6.47
N ASN A 257 9.40 -4.14 6.45
CA ASN A 257 10.34 -3.93 7.55
C ASN A 257 9.70 -3.38 8.83
N TYR A 258 8.58 -2.69 8.68
CA TYR A 258 7.87 -1.99 9.74
C TYR A 258 6.55 -2.68 10.15
N ASP A 259 6.20 -3.77 9.52
CA ASP A 259 5.08 -4.60 9.96
C ASP A 259 5.46 -5.34 11.24
N LEU A 260 4.61 -5.33 12.24
CA LEU A 260 4.92 -5.96 13.50
C LEU A 260 4.99 -7.49 13.38
N VAL A 261 6.12 -8.03 13.81
CA VAL A 261 6.35 -9.46 14.01
C VAL A 261 6.66 -9.67 15.49
N TYR A 262 5.82 -10.43 16.20
CA TYR A 262 5.98 -10.55 17.64
C TYR A 262 5.92 -12.00 18.16
N PRO A 263 6.91 -12.42 18.97
CA PRO A 263 8.18 -11.72 19.20
C PRO A 263 9.12 -11.88 18.00
N TYR A 264 9.83 -10.80 17.61
CA TYR A 264 10.90 -10.87 16.60
C TYR A 264 12.26 -11.12 17.26
N LEU A 265 12.56 -10.35 18.31
CA LEU A 265 13.73 -10.53 19.15
C LEU A 265 13.36 -11.35 20.39
N LYS A 266 14.25 -12.24 20.80
CA LYS A 266 14.18 -12.95 22.07
C LYS A 266 14.77 -12.10 23.20
N ALA A 267 14.51 -12.48 24.46
CA ALA A 267 15.01 -11.75 25.63
C ALA A 267 16.56 -11.66 25.71
N ASP A 268 17.26 -12.60 25.08
CA ASP A 268 18.73 -12.59 24.96
C ASP A 268 19.24 -11.73 23.80
N GLY A 269 18.35 -11.03 23.09
CA GLY A 269 18.66 -10.22 21.91
C GLY A 269 18.83 -10.99 20.61
N SER A 270 18.75 -12.34 20.64
CA SER A 270 18.80 -13.15 19.42
C SER A 270 17.51 -13.03 18.61
N LYS A 271 17.62 -13.16 17.30
CA LYS A 271 16.49 -13.12 16.36
C LYS A 271 15.84 -14.49 16.22
N ARG A 272 14.54 -14.49 15.90
CA ARG A 272 13.87 -15.70 15.40
C ARG A 272 14.24 -15.90 13.93
N ASP A 273 14.34 -17.15 13.51
CA ASP A 273 14.44 -17.49 12.11
C ASP A 273 13.13 -17.09 11.40
N PRO A 274 13.19 -16.34 10.30
CA PRO A 274 11.99 -15.98 9.52
C PRO A 274 11.17 -17.21 9.08
N GLU A 275 11.81 -18.36 8.81
CA GLU A 275 11.14 -19.60 8.42
C GLU A 275 10.34 -20.23 9.58
N ASP A 276 10.70 -19.92 10.82
CA ASP A 276 10.05 -20.41 12.03
C ASP A 276 8.94 -19.49 12.56
N ILE A 277 8.67 -18.36 11.86
CA ILE A 277 7.65 -17.40 12.29
C ILE A 277 6.29 -17.80 11.71
N PRO A 278 5.34 -18.29 12.53
CA PRO A 278 4.01 -18.61 12.04
C PRO A 278 3.25 -17.34 11.67
N SER A 279 2.35 -17.44 10.73
CA SER A 279 1.52 -16.30 10.28
C SER A 279 0.70 -15.66 11.42
N THR A 280 0.43 -16.39 12.50
CA THR A 280 -0.25 -15.88 13.71
C THR A 280 0.58 -14.91 14.54
N ASP A 281 1.90 -14.88 14.35
CA ASP A 281 2.84 -13.99 15.03
C ASP A 281 3.19 -12.75 14.19
N ILE A 282 2.55 -12.59 13.02
CA ILE A 282 2.72 -11.48 12.10
C ILE A 282 1.40 -10.67 12.07
N TYR A 283 1.47 -9.40 12.43
CA TYR A 283 0.29 -8.56 12.68
C TYR A 283 -0.02 -7.62 11.51
N ASN A 284 -0.03 -8.17 10.30
CA ASN A 284 -0.43 -7.46 9.10
C ASN A 284 -1.63 -8.12 8.42
N TYR A 285 -2.16 -7.41 7.42
CA TYR A 285 -3.39 -7.78 6.75
C TYR A 285 -3.47 -7.20 5.34
N ASP A 286 -4.01 -8.00 4.43
CA ASP A 286 -4.45 -7.55 3.12
C ASP A 286 -5.95 -7.74 3.00
N LEU A 287 -6.67 -6.70 2.56
CA LEU A 287 -8.06 -6.80 2.18
C LEU A 287 -8.14 -7.14 0.71
N CYS A 288 -8.72 -8.28 0.43
CA CYS A 288 -9.00 -8.74 -0.93
C CYS A 288 -10.48 -8.53 -1.27
N ALA A 289 -10.74 -8.01 -2.46
CA ALA A 289 -12.07 -7.97 -3.05
C ALA A 289 -12.26 -9.16 -4.00
N GLN A 290 -13.37 -9.88 -3.88
CA GLN A 290 -13.72 -10.97 -4.77
C GLN A 290 -13.83 -10.48 -6.21
N SER A 291 -13.26 -11.20 -7.14
CA SER A 291 -13.19 -10.83 -8.53
C SER A 291 -13.49 -12.02 -9.45
N SER A 292 -14.72 -12.55 -9.36
CA SER A 292 -15.19 -13.70 -10.14
C SER A 292 -15.16 -13.50 -11.66
N LEU A 293 -14.91 -12.28 -12.12
CA LEU A 293 -15.01 -11.89 -13.51
C LEU A 293 -13.68 -11.39 -14.10
N LEU A 294 -12.51 -11.62 -13.46
CA LEU A 294 -11.24 -11.18 -14.03
C LEU A 294 -10.90 -12.00 -15.28
N GLU A 295 -11.21 -11.44 -16.46
CA GLU A 295 -10.66 -11.93 -17.72
C GLU A 295 -9.14 -11.69 -17.72
N GLY A 296 -8.37 -12.66 -18.20
CA GLY A 296 -6.92 -12.55 -18.28
C GLY A 296 -6.13 -13.27 -17.18
N GLY A 297 -6.73 -14.31 -16.54
CA GLY A 297 -5.98 -15.24 -15.69
C GLY A 297 -5.86 -14.87 -14.21
N MET A 298 -6.41 -13.74 -13.78
CA MET A 298 -6.49 -13.40 -12.35
C MET A 298 -7.81 -13.88 -11.76
N GLY A 299 -7.93 -15.18 -11.58
CA GLY A 299 -9.10 -15.77 -10.92
C GLY A 299 -9.14 -15.39 -9.44
N GLY A 300 -10.33 -15.09 -8.94
CA GLY A 300 -10.71 -15.16 -7.55
C GLY A 300 -10.71 -13.85 -6.78
N ALA A 301 -9.61 -13.12 -6.63
CA ALA A 301 -9.59 -11.88 -5.84
C ALA A 301 -8.49 -10.90 -6.21
N LEU A 302 -8.69 -9.64 -5.84
CA LEU A 302 -7.75 -8.53 -6.00
C LEU A 302 -7.52 -7.87 -4.65
N GLU A 303 -6.26 -7.78 -4.22
CA GLU A 303 -5.86 -6.98 -3.07
C GLU A 303 -6.16 -5.49 -3.33
N VAL A 304 -6.97 -4.90 -2.48
CA VAL A 304 -7.38 -3.47 -2.55
C VAL A 304 -6.82 -2.62 -1.42
N LEU A 305 -6.42 -3.25 -0.32
CA LEU A 305 -5.78 -2.61 0.82
C LEU A 305 -4.69 -3.51 1.36
N SER A 306 -3.57 -2.92 1.73
CA SER A 306 -2.47 -3.55 2.43
C SER A 306 -2.11 -2.74 3.67
N GLY A 307 -1.97 -3.42 4.83
CA GLY A 307 -1.71 -2.73 6.09
C GLY A 307 -1.17 -3.63 7.19
N ALA A 308 -0.83 -2.99 8.34
CA ALA A 308 -0.33 -3.69 9.51
C ALA A 308 -0.54 -2.91 10.81
N VAL A 309 -0.49 -3.61 11.93
CA VAL A 309 -0.02 -3.06 13.19
C VAL A 309 1.49 -2.84 13.04
N ARG A 310 2.00 -1.68 13.48
CA ARG A 310 3.37 -1.28 13.21
C ARG A 310 4.30 -1.59 14.39
N GLU A 311 5.54 -1.94 14.03
CA GLU A 311 6.62 -2.03 15.00
C GLU A 311 6.94 -0.62 15.54
N TRP A 312 7.14 -0.50 16.84
CA TRP A 312 7.42 0.78 17.51
C TRP A 312 8.70 0.75 18.36
N LEU A 313 9.27 -0.44 18.58
CA LEU A 313 10.51 -0.58 19.32
C LEU A 313 11.71 -0.45 18.39
N TYR A 314 12.68 0.33 18.85
CA TYR A 314 13.87 0.69 18.08
C TYR A 314 14.69 -0.53 17.65
N GLU A 315 14.96 -1.42 18.61
CA GLU A 315 15.82 -2.59 18.39
C GLU A 315 15.27 -3.55 17.30
N PRO A 316 13.97 -3.94 17.31
CA PRO A 316 13.39 -4.71 16.23
C PRO A 316 13.38 -3.98 14.88
N ILE A 317 13.13 -2.66 14.86
CA ILE A 317 13.19 -1.85 13.62
C ILE A 317 14.58 -1.95 12.99
N ILE A 318 15.64 -1.69 13.78
CA ILE A 318 17.02 -1.75 13.31
C ILE A 318 17.37 -3.16 12.81
N ALA A 319 17.02 -4.18 13.57
CA ALA A 319 17.32 -5.56 13.20
C ALA A 319 16.70 -5.92 11.83
N ARG A 320 15.45 -5.52 11.60
CA ARG A 320 14.75 -5.79 10.33
C ARG A 320 15.30 -4.98 9.16
N LEU A 321 15.68 -3.72 9.37
CA LEU A 321 16.31 -2.91 8.32
C LEU A 321 17.66 -3.48 7.88
N ILE A 322 18.44 -4.05 8.82
CA ILE A 322 19.70 -4.73 8.51
C ILE A 322 19.43 -6.04 7.76
N ASP A 323 18.50 -6.86 8.24
CA ASP A 323 18.18 -8.15 7.64
C ASP A 323 17.70 -8.00 6.19
N ASN A 324 16.95 -6.96 5.90
CA ASN A 324 16.48 -6.63 4.56
C ASN A 324 17.46 -5.77 3.75
N LYS A 325 18.70 -5.58 4.26
CA LYS A 325 19.79 -4.86 3.58
C LYS A 325 19.45 -3.40 3.23
N ILE A 326 18.53 -2.78 3.97
CA ILE A 326 18.17 -1.37 3.81
C ILE A 326 19.24 -0.48 4.40
N ILE A 327 19.79 -0.87 5.55
CA ILE A 327 20.98 -0.27 6.15
C ILE A 327 22.05 -1.35 6.35
N PRO A 328 23.34 -1.05 6.16
CA PRO A 328 24.42 -2.05 6.26
C PRO A 328 24.75 -2.43 7.69
N GLU A 329 24.52 -1.53 8.65
CA GLU A 329 24.85 -1.70 10.06
C GLU A 329 23.93 -0.86 10.95
N ALA A 330 23.93 -1.16 12.24
CA ALA A 330 23.17 -0.39 13.23
C ALA A 330 23.71 1.04 13.39
N PRO A 331 22.88 2.01 13.78
CA PRO A 331 23.34 3.33 14.19
C PRO A 331 24.33 3.24 15.38
N LEU A 332 25.44 3.90 15.26
CA LEU A 332 26.43 4.05 16.34
C LEU A 332 26.13 5.36 17.08
N LEU A 333 25.89 5.25 18.38
CA LEU A 333 25.54 6.39 19.22
C LEU A 333 26.76 6.86 20.02
N ASP A 334 26.95 8.16 20.11
CA ASP A 334 27.93 8.77 21.03
C ASP A 334 27.37 8.83 22.46
N ARG A 335 28.14 9.50 23.38
CA ARG A 335 27.76 9.65 24.79
C ARG A 335 26.49 10.48 25.01
N ASN A 336 26.11 11.29 24.02
CA ASN A 336 24.92 12.14 24.05
C ASN A 336 23.72 11.48 23.36
N GLY A 337 23.89 10.27 22.79
CA GLY A 337 22.88 9.57 22.03
C GLY A 337 22.78 10.01 20.57
N GLU A 338 23.77 10.76 20.06
CA GLU A 338 23.80 11.21 18.67
C GLU A 338 24.38 10.14 17.74
N ILE A 339 23.79 9.99 16.56
CA ILE A 339 24.24 9.03 15.55
C ILE A 339 25.56 9.53 14.91
N THR A 340 26.60 8.71 14.97
CA THR A 340 27.95 9.06 14.51
C THR A 340 28.32 8.47 13.14
N ASN A 341 27.64 7.45 12.67
CA ASN A 341 27.90 6.80 11.38
C ASN A 341 26.82 7.13 10.32
N ILE A 342 26.42 8.41 10.28
CA ILE A 342 25.33 8.92 9.43
C ILE A 342 25.53 8.54 7.95
N GLU A 343 26.78 8.62 7.46
CA GLU A 343 27.14 8.34 6.07
C GLU A 343 26.86 6.90 5.64
N LYS A 344 26.81 5.95 6.59
CA LYS A 344 26.48 4.55 6.35
C LYS A 344 24.98 4.26 6.39
N LEU A 345 24.20 5.14 6.99
CA LEU A 345 22.76 4.97 7.14
C LEU A 345 21.96 5.59 6.00
N SER A 346 22.67 6.21 5.05
CA SER A 346 22.03 6.85 3.90
C SER A 346 21.02 7.94 4.36
N GLY A 347 19.90 8.10 3.65
CA GLY A 347 18.84 9.04 4.02
C GLY A 347 17.98 8.61 5.22
N TYR A 348 18.20 7.41 5.78
CA TYR A 348 17.40 6.90 6.89
C TYR A 348 17.85 7.41 8.26
N ALA A 349 19.03 8.02 8.38
CA ALA A 349 19.54 8.51 9.65
C ALA A 349 18.57 9.45 10.42
N PRO A 350 17.87 10.42 9.78
CA PRO A 350 16.90 11.27 10.47
C PRO A 350 15.71 10.48 11.03
N PHE A 351 15.20 9.51 10.27
CA PHE A 351 14.12 8.63 10.74
C PHE A 351 14.57 7.80 11.94
N LEU A 352 15.75 7.20 11.86
CA LEU A 352 16.31 6.37 12.93
C LEU A 352 16.61 7.17 14.19
N ALA A 353 17.05 8.42 14.06
CA ALA A 353 17.22 9.32 15.20
C ALA A 353 15.89 9.53 15.95
N VAL A 354 14.78 9.78 15.21
CA VAL A 354 13.47 9.93 15.83
C VAL A 354 12.97 8.61 16.44
N ALA A 355 13.13 7.50 15.72
CA ALA A 355 12.71 6.18 16.21
C ALA A 355 13.43 5.77 17.51
N GLY A 356 14.68 6.21 17.70
CA GLY A 356 15.47 5.95 18.89
C GLY A 356 15.22 6.90 20.07
N MET A 357 14.41 7.96 19.91
CA MET A 357 14.14 8.92 20.98
C MET A 357 13.37 8.29 22.13
N LYS A 358 13.79 8.62 23.35
CA LYS A 358 13.14 8.16 24.58
C LYS A 358 12.71 9.35 25.43
N GLY A 359 11.60 9.18 26.14
CA GLY A 359 11.11 10.13 27.12
C GLY A 359 11.96 10.13 28.40
N PRO A 360 11.67 11.04 29.35
CA PRO A 360 12.40 11.11 30.63
C PRO A 360 12.29 9.82 31.48
N ASP A 361 11.26 9.05 31.23
CA ASP A 361 10.99 7.73 31.88
C ASP A 361 11.65 6.56 31.13
N GLY A 362 12.39 6.83 30.05
CA GLY A 362 13.00 5.84 29.19
C GLY A 362 12.05 5.16 28.19
N ALA A 363 10.77 5.51 28.18
CA ALA A 363 9.80 4.97 27.23
C ALA A 363 10.07 5.51 25.81
N PRO A 364 9.84 4.69 24.77
CA PRO A 364 9.95 5.15 23.39
C PRO A 364 9.00 6.32 23.10
N LEU A 365 9.49 7.37 22.47
CA LEU A 365 8.65 8.46 21.95
C LEU A 365 8.07 8.12 20.57
N PHE A 366 8.62 7.12 19.90
CA PHE A 366 8.12 6.64 18.62
C PHE A 366 6.73 6.03 18.79
N PRO A 367 5.76 6.40 17.95
CA PRO A 367 4.37 6.05 18.20
C PRO A 367 4.08 4.59 17.86
N SER A 368 3.24 3.98 18.69
CA SER A 368 2.62 2.71 18.37
C SER A 368 1.38 2.96 17.53
N THR A 369 1.35 2.40 16.31
CA THR A 369 0.29 2.66 15.32
C THR A 369 -0.20 1.40 14.63
N PHE A 370 -1.30 1.52 13.91
CA PHE A 370 -1.69 0.63 12.82
C PHE A 370 -2.07 1.47 11.61
N GLY A 371 -1.89 0.94 10.42
CA GLY A 371 -2.23 1.68 9.22
C GLY A 371 -2.31 0.80 8.00
N GLY A 372 -2.62 1.42 6.87
CA GLY A 372 -2.69 0.75 5.58
C GLY A 372 -2.97 1.69 4.45
N GLY A 373 -2.67 1.23 3.24
CA GLY A 373 -2.90 1.97 2.02
C GLY A 373 -3.96 1.30 1.15
N ILE A 374 -4.98 2.06 0.75
CA ILE A 374 -5.98 1.63 -0.22
C ILE A 374 -5.59 2.15 -1.59
N GLY A 375 -5.30 1.24 -2.55
CA GLY A 375 -5.12 1.62 -3.94
C GLY A 375 -6.44 2.08 -4.55
N VAL A 376 -6.55 3.38 -4.83
CA VAL A 376 -7.82 3.99 -5.28
C VAL A 376 -8.31 3.36 -6.58
N GLU A 377 -7.44 3.21 -7.55
CA GLU A 377 -7.77 2.63 -8.87
C GLU A 377 -8.10 1.13 -8.77
N ARG A 378 -7.38 0.38 -7.91
CA ARG A 378 -7.68 -1.03 -7.66
C ARG A 378 -9.04 -1.21 -6.98
N PHE A 379 -9.32 -0.40 -5.96
CA PHE A 379 -10.59 -0.46 -5.24
C PHE A 379 -11.74 -0.07 -6.17
N LEU A 380 -11.59 1.00 -6.95
CA LEU A 380 -12.57 1.42 -7.94
C LEU A 380 -12.82 0.32 -8.98
N TYR A 381 -11.75 -0.28 -9.51
CA TYR A 381 -11.85 -1.38 -10.46
C TYR A 381 -12.54 -2.62 -9.87
N ALA A 382 -12.18 -3.00 -8.64
CA ALA A 382 -12.82 -4.12 -7.95
C ALA A 382 -14.33 -3.95 -7.78
N LEU A 383 -14.78 -2.69 -7.56
CA LEU A 383 -16.21 -2.36 -7.43
C LEU A 383 -16.94 -2.27 -8.76
N LEU A 384 -16.29 -1.77 -9.81
CA LEU A 384 -16.95 -1.46 -11.09
C LEU A 384 -16.81 -2.56 -12.14
N LYS A 385 -16.00 -3.58 -11.89
CA LYS A 385 -15.81 -4.64 -12.84
C LYS A 385 -17.11 -5.33 -13.22
N GLY A 386 -17.36 -5.42 -14.52
CA GLY A 386 -18.62 -5.91 -15.05
C GLY A 386 -18.66 -5.96 -16.57
N PRO A 387 -19.82 -5.83 -17.18
CA PRO A 387 -19.97 -5.92 -18.63
C PRO A 387 -19.24 -4.80 -19.39
N VAL A 388 -19.09 -3.61 -18.79
CA VAL A 388 -18.46 -2.44 -19.43
C VAL A 388 -16.99 -2.30 -19.01
N ILE A 389 -16.69 -2.40 -17.72
CA ILE A 389 -15.34 -2.29 -17.16
C ILE A 389 -14.68 -3.66 -17.14
N LYS A 390 -13.63 -3.87 -17.94
CA LYS A 390 -12.96 -5.17 -18.13
C LYS A 390 -11.57 -5.24 -17.52
N LYS A 391 -10.85 -4.12 -17.47
CA LYS A 391 -9.48 -4.03 -17.01
C LYS A 391 -9.28 -2.76 -16.19
N ILE A 392 -8.21 -2.71 -15.39
CA ILE A 392 -7.91 -1.57 -14.53
C ILE A 392 -7.72 -0.27 -15.32
N ASP A 393 -7.22 -0.36 -16.55
CA ASP A 393 -7.08 0.80 -17.43
C ASP A 393 -8.42 1.47 -17.77
N ASP A 394 -9.54 0.75 -17.68
CA ASP A 394 -10.87 1.31 -17.98
C ASP A 394 -11.33 2.28 -16.88
N VAL A 395 -10.77 2.20 -15.68
CA VAL A 395 -11.07 3.12 -14.57
C VAL A 395 -10.03 4.22 -14.39
N THR A 396 -8.98 4.24 -15.21
CA THR A 396 -7.95 5.28 -15.19
C THR A 396 -8.13 6.22 -16.37
N LEU A 397 -7.82 7.50 -16.18
CA LEU A 397 -7.90 8.49 -17.24
C LEU A 397 -6.78 8.26 -18.27
N PHE A 398 -5.58 8.04 -17.77
CA PHE A 398 -4.39 7.71 -18.54
C PHE A 398 -3.98 6.31 -18.13
N GLY A 399 -4.07 5.34 -19.02
CA GLY A 399 -3.60 3.99 -18.71
C GLY A 399 -2.12 4.00 -18.37
N LYS A 400 -1.77 3.57 -17.17
CA LYS A 400 -0.39 3.54 -16.67
C LYS A 400 0.00 2.12 -16.27
N ASN A 401 -0.49 1.16 -17.04
CA ASN A 401 -0.12 -0.23 -16.90
C ASN A 401 1.29 -0.43 -17.50
N PRO A 402 2.19 -1.20 -16.89
CA PRO A 402 3.53 -1.48 -17.42
C PRO A 402 3.54 -1.99 -18.86
N ASP A 403 2.54 -2.80 -19.24
CA ASP A 403 2.44 -3.36 -20.61
C ASP A 403 2.13 -2.29 -21.66
N SER A 404 1.47 -1.21 -21.28
CA SER A 404 1.05 -0.13 -22.18
C SER A 404 1.90 1.15 -22.04
N TYR A 405 2.77 1.21 -21.03
CA TYR A 405 3.54 2.40 -20.68
C TYR A 405 4.34 3.01 -21.85
N PRO A 406 5.01 2.24 -22.72
CA PRO A 406 5.76 2.86 -23.83
C PRO A 406 4.91 3.67 -24.81
N VAL A 407 3.60 3.51 -24.76
CA VAL A 407 2.63 4.14 -25.67
C VAL A 407 1.98 5.38 -25.06
N TYR A 408 2.04 5.54 -23.74
CA TYR A 408 1.47 6.69 -23.03
C TYR A 408 2.53 7.77 -22.82
N ILE A 409 2.21 8.98 -23.22
CA ILE A 409 3.11 10.14 -23.17
C ILE A 409 2.81 11.03 -21.95
N PHE A 410 1.72 10.76 -21.23
CA PHE A 410 1.28 11.57 -20.09
C PHE A 410 1.24 10.76 -18.82
#